data_e82a60b787353f032af2f3b8bcb077ae
#
_entry.id   e82a60b787353f032af2f3b8bcb077ae
#
_cell.length_a   1.000
_cell.length_b   1.000
_cell.length_c   1.000
_cell.angle_alpha   90.00
_cell.angle_beta   90.00
_cell.angle_gamma   90.00
#
_symmetry.space_group_name_H-M   'P 1'
#
loop_
_entity.id
_entity.type
_entity.pdbx_description
1 polymer ?
#
loop_
_entity_poly.entity_id
_entity_poly.type
_entity_poly.pdbx_seq_one_letter_code
_entity_poly.pdbx_strand_id
1 'polypeptide(L)'
;MTNELKTLLDGYIEAFLDQDIVKKYFILEEKINNSCRLNELQQKMKKVQKDLALSLNDGTYSEKKEVLIKLQDEFYNDPLVVNYHLLQEEIINKLNELKEKIK
;
A
#
# COMPACT_ATOMS: atom_id res chain seq x y z
N MET A 1 -0.58 -5.41 0.73
CA MET A 1 -0.95 -5.21 2.13
C MET A 1 -0.24 -6.21 3.01
N THR A 2 0.21 -5.75 4.14
CA THR A 2 0.89 -6.62 5.08
C THR A 2 -0.14 -7.41 5.91
N ASN A 3 0.08 -8.71 6.05
CA ASN A 3 -0.73 -9.56 6.91
C ASN A 3 -0.72 -9.09 8.38
N GLU A 4 0.33 -8.39 8.78
CA GLU A 4 0.48 -7.82 10.13
C GLU A 4 -0.60 -6.80 10.45
N LEU A 5 -0.90 -5.88 9.53
CA LEU A 5 -1.95 -4.89 9.74
C LEU A 5 -3.31 -5.55 9.83
N LYS A 6 -3.57 -6.54 8.99
CA LYS A 6 -4.81 -7.29 9.00
C LYS A 6 -5.03 -8.02 10.34
N THR A 7 -3.98 -8.63 10.87
CA THR A 7 -4.02 -9.30 12.17
C THR A 7 -4.28 -8.33 13.31
N LEU A 8 -3.63 -7.16 13.29
CA LEU A 8 -3.85 -6.10 14.27
C LEU A 8 -5.28 -5.58 14.22
N LEU A 9 -5.82 -5.36 13.02
CA LEU A 9 -7.20 -4.91 12.83
C LEU A 9 -8.19 -5.93 13.36
N ASP A 10 -8.00 -7.22 13.05
CA ASP A 10 -8.89 -8.28 13.54
C ASP A 10 -8.93 -8.36 15.06
N GLY A 11 -7.80 -8.07 15.72
CA GLY A 11 -7.73 -8.09 17.18
C GLY A 11 -8.35 -6.86 17.87
N TYR A 12 -8.43 -5.72 17.21
CA TYR A 12 -8.85 -4.46 17.82
C TYR A 12 -10.13 -3.85 17.25
N ILE A 13 -10.61 -4.32 16.09
CA ILE A 13 -11.74 -3.75 15.36
C ILE A 13 -12.99 -3.57 16.24
N GLU A 14 -13.37 -4.60 16.97
CA GLU A 14 -14.62 -4.59 17.75
C GLU A 14 -14.54 -3.79 19.05
N ALA A 15 -13.35 -3.63 19.57
CA ALA A 15 -13.18 -3.07 20.91
C ALA A 15 -12.81 -1.60 20.94
N PHE A 16 -12.04 -1.08 19.96
CA PHE A 16 -11.35 0.19 20.14
C PHE A 16 -11.31 1.10 18.91
N LEU A 17 -11.61 0.60 17.71
CA LEU A 17 -11.55 1.41 16.50
C LEU A 17 -12.93 1.85 16.04
N ASP A 18 -12.98 3.02 15.42
CA ASP A 18 -14.16 3.47 14.71
C ASP A 18 -14.43 2.51 13.54
N GLN A 19 -15.55 1.82 13.61
CA GLN A 19 -15.94 0.83 12.59
C GLN A 19 -16.11 1.47 11.21
N ASP A 20 -16.50 2.73 11.14
CA ASP A 20 -16.65 3.44 9.85
C ASP A 20 -15.30 3.62 9.15
N ILE A 21 -14.26 3.95 9.89
CA ILE A 21 -12.90 4.08 9.35
C ILE A 21 -12.41 2.73 8.81
N VAL A 22 -12.63 1.68 9.56
CA VAL A 22 -12.22 0.32 9.18
C VAL A 22 -12.98 -0.12 7.94
N LYS A 23 -14.28 0.12 7.87
CA LYS A 23 -15.09 -0.18 6.69
C LYS A 23 -14.59 0.55 5.46
N LYS A 24 -14.30 1.84 5.58
CA LYS A 24 -13.74 2.64 4.48
C LYS A 24 -12.41 2.09 3.99
N TYR A 25 -11.56 1.66 4.91
CA TYR A 25 -10.27 1.06 4.60
C TYR A 25 -10.44 -0.20 3.75
N PHE A 26 -11.32 -1.12 4.17
CA PHE A 26 -11.57 -2.35 3.43
C PHE A 26 -12.24 -2.11 2.08
N ILE A 27 -13.13 -1.12 1.98
CA ILE A 27 -13.74 -0.75 0.71
C ILE A 27 -12.68 -0.23 -0.27
N LEU A 28 -11.77 0.63 0.19
CA LEU A 28 -10.69 1.14 -0.65
C LEU A 28 -9.74 0.03 -1.08
N GLU A 29 -9.40 -0.89 -0.17
CA GLU A 29 -8.59 -2.06 -0.48
C GLU A 29 -9.21 -2.88 -1.60
N GLU A 30 -10.51 -3.15 -1.50
CA GLU A 30 -11.24 -3.90 -2.53
C GLU A 30 -11.24 -3.18 -3.86
N LYS A 31 -11.46 -1.86 -3.85
CA LYS A 31 -11.42 -1.04 -5.07
C LYS A 31 -10.05 -1.08 -5.74
N ILE A 32 -8.98 -1.01 -4.95
CA ILE A 32 -7.61 -1.10 -5.47
C ILE A 32 -7.38 -2.49 -6.07
N ASN A 33 -7.78 -3.54 -5.37
CA ASN A 33 -7.61 -4.92 -5.85
C ASN A 33 -8.40 -5.21 -7.12
N ASN A 34 -9.52 -4.54 -7.32
CA ASN A 34 -10.36 -4.70 -8.50
C ASN A 34 -10.05 -3.71 -9.63
N SER A 35 -9.11 -2.80 -9.41
CA SER A 35 -8.71 -1.83 -10.43
C SER A 35 -7.78 -2.48 -11.45
N CYS A 36 -8.23 -2.64 -12.69
CA CYS A 36 -7.39 -3.17 -13.78
C CYS A 36 -6.15 -2.31 -14.01
N ARG A 37 -6.31 -0.99 -13.98
CA ARG A 37 -5.21 -0.04 -14.15
C ARG A 37 -4.13 -0.21 -13.09
N LEU A 38 -4.53 -0.26 -11.82
CA LEU A 38 -3.59 -0.41 -10.71
C LEU A 38 -2.92 -1.77 -10.71
N ASN A 39 -3.64 -2.83 -11.06
CA ASN A 39 -3.07 -4.17 -11.19
C ASN A 39 -2.03 -4.24 -12.32
N GLU A 40 -2.33 -3.60 -13.45
CA GLU A 40 -1.37 -3.49 -14.56
C GLU A 40 -0.10 -2.74 -14.15
N LEU A 41 -0.26 -1.61 -13.43
CA LEU A 41 0.88 -0.84 -12.92
C LEU A 41 1.73 -1.67 -11.97
N GLN A 42 1.11 -2.42 -11.06
CA GLN A 42 1.84 -3.31 -10.15
C GLN A 42 2.62 -4.39 -10.89
N GLN A 43 2.01 -5.00 -11.89
CA GLN A 43 2.68 -6.02 -12.70
C GLN A 43 3.87 -5.45 -13.47
N LYS A 44 3.71 -4.26 -14.05
CA LYS A 44 4.80 -3.55 -14.74
C LYS A 44 5.92 -3.21 -13.78
N MET A 45 5.60 -2.74 -12.58
CA MET A 45 6.59 -2.43 -11.54
C MET A 45 7.38 -3.67 -11.15
N LYS A 46 6.71 -4.79 -10.93
CA LYS A 46 7.36 -6.06 -10.58
C LYS A 46 8.30 -6.52 -11.68
N LYS A 47 7.87 -6.41 -12.93
CA LYS A 47 8.68 -6.79 -14.09
C LYS A 47 9.94 -5.95 -14.19
N VAL A 48 9.80 -4.63 -14.05
CA VAL A 48 10.94 -3.71 -14.11
C VAL A 48 11.89 -3.92 -12.94
N GLN A 49 11.36 -4.19 -11.73
CA GLN A 49 12.19 -4.51 -10.56
C GLN A 49 13.02 -5.77 -10.80
N LYS A 50 12.43 -6.80 -11.40
CA LYS A 50 13.11 -8.02 -11.75
C LYS A 50 14.20 -7.77 -12.80
N ASP A 51 13.88 -6.99 -13.83
CA ASP A 51 14.83 -6.62 -14.86
C ASP A 51 15.99 -5.80 -14.30
N LEU A 52 15.72 -4.90 -13.33
CA LEU A 52 16.76 -4.14 -12.64
C LEU A 52 17.74 -5.06 -11.91
N ALA A 53 17.21 -6.05 -11.18
CA ALA A 53 18.04 -7.00 -10.45
C ALA A 53 18.98 -7.78 -11.39
N LEU A 54 18.52 -8.06 -12.60
CA LEU A 54 19.31 -8.78 -13.62
C LEU A 54 20.26 -7.85 -14.38
N SER A 55 20.11 -6.53 -14.31
CA SER A 55 20.83 -5.54 -15.10
C SER A 55 21.87 -4.74 -14.32
N LEU A 56 22.25 -5.19 -13.13
CA LEU A 56 23.19 -4.47 -12.25
C LEU A 56 24.54 -4.15 -12.92
N ASN A 57 24.98 -4.98 -13.85
CA ASN A 57 26.24 -4.82 -14.58
C ASN A 57 26.03 -4.42 -16.06
N ASP A 58 24.80 -4.07 -16.43
CA ASP A 58 24.39 -3.70 -17.76
C ASP A 58 24.24 -2.19 -17.84
N GLY A 59 24.62 -1.56 -18.94
CA GLY A 59 24.50 -0.11 -19.14
C GLY A 59 23.06 0.43 -19.17
N THR A 60 22.05 -0.45 -19.13
CA THR A 60 20.63 -0.07 -19.16
C THR A 60 20.00 0.12 -17.77
N TYR A 61 20.76 -0.05 -16.70
CA TYR A 61 20.25 0.06 -15.33
C TYR A 61 19.57 1.42 -15.04
N SER A 62 20.23 2.51 -15.41
CA SER A 62 19.70 3.87 -15.16
C SER A 62 18.38 4.11 -15.90
N GLU A 63 18.26 3.66 -17.12
CA GLU A 63 17.03 3.81 -17.92
C GLU A 63 15.88 3.02 -17.30
N LYS A 64 16.13 1.78 -16.88
CA LYS A 64 15.14 0.93 -16.23
C LYS A 64 14.71 1.50 -14.88
N LYS A 65 15.65 2.08 -14.14
CA LYS A 65 15.35 2.74 -12.86
C LYS A 65 14.42 3.94 -13.05
N GLU A 66 14.64 4.75 -14.09
CA GLU A 66 13.74 5.88 -14.42
C GLU A 66 12.34 5.41 -14.75
N VAL A 67 12.21 4.32 -15.52
CA VAL A 67 10.91 3.72 -15.84
C VAL A 67 10.20 3.26 -14.56
N LEU A 68 10.92 2.61 -13.66
CA LEU A 68 10.35 2.17 -12.37
C LEU A 68 9.86 3.35 -11.54
N ILE A 69 10.63 4.43 -11.45
CA ILE A 69 10.25 5.64 -10.72
C ILE A 69 8.95 6.22 -11.29
N LYS A 70 8.84 6.32 -12.61
CA LYS A 70 7.62 6.82 -13.27
C LYS A 70 6.40 5.93 -12.96
N LEU A 71 6.56 4.62 -13.00
CA LEU A 71 5.49 3.68 -12.68
C LEU A 71 5.07 3.80 -11.22
N GLN A 72 6.02 3.94 -10.30
CA GLN A 72 5.76 4.15 -8.88
C GLN A 72 4.99 5.45 -8.66
N ASP A 73 5.39 6.54 -9.33
CA ASP A 73 4.71 7.83 -9.22
C ASP A 73 3.26 7.74 -9.69
N GLU A 74 3.01 7.07 -10.81
CA GLU A 74 1.64 6.85 -11.28
C GLU A 74 0.80 6.05 -10.29
N PHE A 75 1.36 4.99 -9.72
CA PHE A 75 0.65 4.15 -8.77
C PHE A 75 0.36 4.89 -7.46
N TYR A 76 1.37 5.50 -6.85
CA TYR A 76 1.23 6.14 -5.54
C TYR A 76 0.50 7.48 -5.59
N ASN A 77 0.36 8.10 -6.75
CA ASN A 77 -0.43 9.33 -6.93
C ASN A 77 -1.87 9.07 -7.36
N ASP A 78 -2.25 7.81 -7.60
CA ASP A 78 -3.64 7.47 -7.86
C ASP A 78 -4.51 7.80 -6.63
N PRO A 79 -5.66 8.49 -6.81
CA PRO A 79 -6.50 8.90 -5.68
C PRO A 79 -6.93 7.75 -4.75
N LEU A 80 -7.18 6.57 -5.30
CA LEU A 80 -7.53 5.40 -4.47
C LEU A 80 -6.36 5.00 -3.56
N VAL A 81 -5.15 4.99 -4.11
CA VAL A 81 -3.94 4.61 -3.37
C VAL A 81 -3.60 5.67 -2.32
N VAL A 82 -3.71 6.96 -2.67
CA VAL A 82 -3.47 8.06 -1.73
C VAL A 82 -4.44 7.96 -0.55
N ASN A 83 -5.72 7.81 -0.81
CA ASN A 83 -6.73 7.71 0.24
C ASN A 83 -6.54 6.47 1.10
N TYR A 84 -6.16 5.36 0.49
CA TYR A 84 -5.86 4.12 1.20
C TYR A 84 -4.71 4.31 2.20
N HIS A 85 -3.62 4.94 1.78
CA HIS A 85 -2.48 5.19 2.66
C HIS A 85 -2.81 6.17 3.79
N LEU A 86 -3.61 7.20 3.52
CA LEU A 86 -4.06 8.14 4.55
C LEU A 86 -4.90 7.44 5.63
N LEU A 87 -5.83 6.58 5.21
CA LEU A 87 -6.63 5.79 6.16
C LEU A 87 -5.76 4.80 6.94
N GLN A 88 -4.79 4.18 6.28
CA GLN A 88 -3.85 3.28 6.94
C GLN A 88 -3.06 3.97 8.03
N GLU A 89 -2.55 5.17 7.77
CA GLU A 89 -1.84 5.97 8.77
C GLU A 89 -2.74 6.34 9.94
N GLU A 90 -3.98 6.75 9.66
CA GLU A 90 -4.95 7.10 10.68
C GLU A 90 -5.26 5.91 11.60
N ILE A 91 -5.44 4.73 11.04
CA ILE A 91 -5.68 3.51 11.80
C ILE A 91 -4.45 3.16 12.65
N ILE A 92 -3.26 3.23 12.08
CA ILE A 92 -2.01 2.95 12.80
C ILE A 92 -1.81 3.92 13.96
N ASN A 93 -2.08 5.20 13.75
CA ASN A 93 -1.97 6.22 14.81
C ASN A 93 -2.95 5.94 15.96
N LYS A 94 -4.18 5.55 15.64
CA LYS A 94 -5.17 5.19 16.65
C LYS A 94 -4.77 3.94 17.43
N LEU A 95 -4.23 2.94 16.76
CA LEU A 95 -3.72 1.75 17.42
C LEU A 95 -2.55 2.05 18.35
N ASN A 96 -1.65 2.95 17.95
CA ASN A 96 -0.54 3.39 18.77
C ASN A 96 -1.00 4.16 20.01
N GLU A 97 -2.00 5.01 19.87
CA GLU A 97 -2.61 5.72 21.01
C GLU A 97 -3.20 4.75 22.04
N LEU A 98 -3.88 3.71 21.56
CA LEU A 98 -4.43 2.66 22.41
C LEU A 98 -3.32 1.88 23.13
N LYS A 99 -2.25 1.58 22.42
CA LYS A 99 -1.08 0.89 22.98
C LYS A 99 -0.47 1.67 24.13
N GLU A 100 -0.40 2.99 24.04
CA GLU A 100 0.10 3.85 25.10
C GLU A 100 -0.83 3.90 26.29
N LYS A 101 -2.14 3.83 26.09
CA LYS A 101 -3.14 3.86 27.17
C LYS A 101 -3.23 2.56 27.94
N ILE A 102 -2.81 1.45 27.36
CA ILE A 102 -2.89 0.12 27.96
C ILE A 102 -1.64 -0.21 28.81
N LYS A 103 -0.61 0.56 28.68
CA LYS A 103 0.61 0.37 29.47
C LYS A 103 0.40 0.72 30.96
#